data_3670fa0c7bf1cbd3cf300083b54c333c
#
_entry.id   3670fa0c7bf1cbd3cf300083b54c333c
#
_cell.length_a   1.000
_cell.length_b   1.000
_cell.length_c   1.000
_cell.angle_alpha   90.00
_cell.angle_beta   90.00
_cell.angle_gamma   90.00
#
_symmetry.space_group_name_H-M   'P 1'
#
loop_
_entity.id
_entity.type
_entity.pdbx_description
1 polymer ?
#
loop_
_entity_poly.entity_id
_entity_poly.type
_entity_poly.pdbx_seq_one_letter_code
_entity_poly.pdbx_strand_id
1 'polypeptide(L)'
;TVRHPFTVDYKTGVTREGKITAVQIKLLLNGGVAAKAALMGPGPYRIENVLAEFALTYTNNGFAGAVRGFGATQTTYACERHMDLIARRLNMDPLELRRRNAMKTGAPSHSGDPITSRVLAETMDKATRAVGWDTIGRGKKSPCGTKRQGRGVAGGLNVASSSASSR
;
A
#
# COMPACT_ATOMS: atom_id res chain seq x y z
N THR A 1 -4.76 -7.53 -23.31
CA THR A 1 -3.80 -7.54 -22.20
C THR A 1 -4.56 -7.41 -20.90
N VAL A 2 -4.31 -8.31 -19.96
CA VAL A 2 -4.90 -8.31 -18.63
C VAL A 2 -3.84 -8.09 -17.58
N ARG A 3 -4.24 -7.71 -16.35
CA ARG A 3 -3.32 -7.62 -15.22
C ARG A 3 -2.87 -9.02 -14.80
N HIS A 4 -1.62 -9.11 -14.40
CA HIS A 4 -1.07 -10.35 -13.85
C HIS A 4 -1.74 -10.71 -12.52
N PRO A 5 -2.09 -11.98 -12.29
CA PRO A 5 -2.41 -12.48 -10.96
C PRO A 5 -1.16 -12.41 -10.07
N PHE A 6 -1.36 -12.00 -8.82
CA PHE A 6 -0.33 -11.93 -7.80
C PHE A 6 -0.76 -12.71 -6.57
N THR A 7 0.15 -13.49 -6.02
CA THR A 7 0.07 -13.94 -4.64
C THR A 7 1.07 -13.14 -3.83
N VAL A 8 0.61 -12.54 -2.74
CA VAL A 8 1.43 -11.65 -1.91
C VAL A 8 1.31 -12.06 -0.46
N ASP A 9 2.44 -12.48 0.13
CA ASP A 9 2.54 -12.79 1.54
C ASP A 9 3.26 -11.67 2.27
N TYR A 10 2.66 -11.19 3.37
CA TYR A 10 3.25 -10.19 4.25
C TYR A 10 3.52 -10.76 5.63
N LYS A 11 4.72 -10.48 6.14
CA LYS A 11 5.08 -10.67 7.54
C LYS A 11 5.62 -9.35 8.07
N THR A 12 4.98 -8.80 9.11
CA THR A 12 5.30 -7.45 9.59
C THR A 12 5.55 -7.45 11.10
N GLY A 13 6.66 -6.86 11.50
CA GLY A 13 6.94 -6.48 12.87
C GLY A 13 6.32 -5.12 13.16
N VAL A 14 5.51 -5.05 14.21
CA VAL A 14 4.84 -3.81 14.63
C VAL A 14 4.83 -3.72 16.14
N THR A 15 5.09 -2.52 16.69
CA THR A 15 4.99 -2.28 18.14
C THR A 15 3.53 -2.12 18.55
N ARG A 16 3.25 -2.19 19.87
CA ARG A 16 1.90 -1.98 20.40
C ARG A 16 1.37 -0.57 20.11
N GLU A 17 2.27 0.40 20.00
CA GLU A 17 1.98 1.80 19.66
C GLU A 17 1.74 1.99 18.15
N GLY A 18 1.86 0.93 17.34
CA GLY A 18 1.60 0.97 15.91
C GLY A 18 2.78 1.44 15.05
N LYS A 19 4.02 1.47 15.55
CA LYS A 19 5.21 1.70 14.74
C LYS A 19 5.59 0.41 14.00
N ILE A 20 5.67 0.46 12.68
CA ILE A 20 6.16 -0.65 11.85
C ILE A 20 7.69 -0.63 11.88
N THR A 21 8.31 -1.73 12.28
CA THR A 21 9.76 -1.86 12.44
C THR A 21 10.41 -2.67 11.33
N ALA A 22 9.68 -3.64 10.81
CA ALA A 22 10.17 -4.51 9.73
C ALA A 22 9.02 -5.04 8.88
N VAL A 23 9.30 -5.32 7.61
CA VAL A 23 8.38 -6.03 6.72
C VAL A 23 9.14 -7.01 5.85
N GLN A 24 8.63 -8.22 5.76
CA GLN A 24 8.99 -9.20 4.74
C GLN A 24 7.81 -9.38 3.79
N ILE A 25 8.08 -9.28 2.50
CA ILE A 25 7.09 -9.39 1.43
C ILE A 25 7.58 -10.48 0.47
N LYS A 26 6.72 -11.46 0.20
CA LYS A 26 6.97 -12.46 -0.83
C LYS A 26 5.93 -12.30 -1.92
N LEU A 27 6.38 -12.13 -3.14
CA LEU A 27 5.56 -11.91 -4.32
C LEU A 27 5.73 -13.08 -5.28
N LEU A 28 4.64 -13.77 -5.59
CA LEU A 28 4.60 -14.73 -6.68
C LEU A 28 3.77 -14.14 -7.82
N LEU A 29 4.39 -13.98 -8.98
CA LEU A 29 3.80 -13.30 -10.12
C LEU A 29 3.70 -14.24 -11.31
N ASN A 30 2.57 -14.20 -12.00
CA ASN A 30 2.38 -14.89 -13.25
C ASN A 30 2.86 -14.00 -14.41
N GLY A 31 4.17 -13.98 -14.65
CA GLY A 31 4.80 -13.14 -15.66
C GLY A 31 4.85 -11.64 -15.31
N GLY A 32 5.35 -10.83 -16.20
CA GLY A 32 5.21 -9.37 -16.18
C GLY A 32 6.29 -8.56 -15.46
N VAL A 33 5.93 -7.37 -15.00
CA VAL A 33 6.87 -6.37 -14.48
C VAL A 33 7.02 -6.51 -12.96
N ALA A 34 7.92 -7.38 -12.53
CA ALA A 34 8.12 -7.73 -11.13
C ALA A 34 8.83 -6.65 -10.31
N ALA A 35 9.85 -6.02 -10.86
CA ALA A 35 10.70 -5.10 -10.13
C ALA A 35 9.92 -3.92 -9.53
N LYS A 36 9.02 -3.31 -10.31
CA LYS A 36 8.19 -2.21 -9.81
C LYS A 36 7.19 -2.67 -8.75
N ALA A 37 6.65 -3.87 -8.87
CA ALA A 37 5.77 -4.45 -7.87
C ALA A 37 6.49 -4.64 -6.53
N ALA A 38 7.73 -5.14 -6.55
CA ALA A 38 8.54 -5.32 -5.35
C ALA A 38 8.87 -3.98 -4.68
N LEU A 39 9.29 -2.98 -5.46
CA LEU A 39 9.58 -1.63 -4.95
C LEU A 39 8.37 -0.95 -4.31
N MET A 40 7.17 -1.20 -4.83
CA MET A 40 5.92 -0.61 -4.32
C MET A 40 5.30 -1.43 -3.19
N GLY A 41 5.78 -2.65 -2.96
CA GLY A 41 5.25 -3.57 -1.95
C GLY A 41 5.16 -2.97 -0.54
N PRO A 42 6.19 -2.29 -0.02
CA PRO A 42 6.13 -1.68 1.30
C PRO A 42 5.15 -0.53 1.45
N GLY A 43 4.63 0.00 0.33
CA GLY A 43 3.73 1.14 0.31
C GLY A 43 4.42 2.46 0.66
N PRO A 44 3.63 3.53 0.93
CA PRO A 44 4.16 4.86 1.23
C PRO A 44 4.52 5.03 2.72
N TYR A 45 5.01 3.98 3.36
CA TYR A 45 5.28 3.94 4.80
C TYR A 45 6.77 3.91 5.10
N ARG A 46 7.16 4.59 6.17
CA ARG A 46 8.51 4.53 6.71
C ARG A 46 8.70 3.22 7.47
N ILE A 47 9.49 2.33 6.91
CA ILE A 47 9.83 1.03 7.49
C ILE A 47 11.36 0.92 7.48
N GLU A 48 11.94 0.64 8.65
CA GLU A 48 13.39 0.62 8.81
C GLU A 48 14.03 -0.60 8.15
N ASN A 49 13.35 -1.74 8.16
CA ASN A 49 13.85 -3.01 7.63
C ASN A 49 12.85 -3.58 6.64
N VAL A 50 13.24 -3.66 5.38
CA VAL A 50 12.41 -4.16 4.29
C VAL A 50 13.13 -5.28 3.57
N LEU A 51 12.49 -6.43 3.48
CA LEU A 51 12.89 -7.53 2.62
C LEU A 51 11.74 -7.82 1.65
N ALA A 52 11.97 -7.59 0.35
CA ALA A 52 11.02 -7.91 -0.70
C ALA A 52 11.63 -8.94 -1.65
N GLU A 53 11.05 -10.12 -1.66
CA GLU A 53 11.42 -11.24 -2.52
C GLU A 53 10.34 -11.44 -3.58
N PHE A 54 10.72 -11.70 -4.81
CA PHE A 54 9.75 -12.00 -5.86
C PHE A 54 10.18 -13.14 -6.74
N ALA A 55 9.21 -13.91 -7.19
CA ALA A 55 9.39 -14.95 -8.19
C ALA A 55 8.42 -14.72 -9.34
N LEU A 56 8.96 -14.76 -10.55
CA LEU A 56 8.19 -14.77 -11.78
C LEU A 56 8.01 -16.21 -12.24
N THR A 57 6.78 -16.58 -12.53
CA THR A 57 6.45 -17.91 -13.03
C THR A 57 5.87 -17.83 -14.42
N TYR A 58 6.19 -18.79 -15.24
CA TYR A 58 5.50 -19.04 -16.49
C TYR A 58 4.32 -19.98 -16.21
N THR A 59 3.18 -19.67 -16.80
CA THR A 59 1.97 -20.48 -16.65
C THR A 59 1.30 -20.66 -18.02
N ASN A 60 0.36 -21.59 -18.09
CA ASN A 60 -0.47 -21.82 -19.28
C ASN A 60 -1.63 -20.82 -19.39
N ASN A 61 -1.65 -19.78 -18.57
CA ASN A 61 -2.64 -18.71 -18.68
C ASN A 61 -2.38 -17.86 -19.94
N GLY A 62 -3.45 -17.23 -20.43
CA GLY A 62 -3.36 -16.29 -21.53
C GLY A 62 -2.35 -15.15 -21.24
N PHE A 63 -1.82 -14.57 -22.31
CA PHE A 63 -0.82 -13.50 -22.23
C PHE A 63 -1.31 -12.35 -21.33
N ALA A 64 -0.55 -12.06 -20.32
CA ALA A 64 -0.71 -10.90 -19.45
C ALA A 64 0.47 -9.95 -19.65
N GLY A 65 0.22 -8.67 -19.79
CA GLY A 65 1.23 -7.66 -20.10
C GLY A 65 1.17 -6.44 -19.21
N ALA A 66 1.91 -5.43 -19.63
CA ALA A 66 1.97 -4.16 -18.93
C ALA A 66 0.61 -3.45 -18.99
N VAL A 67 -0.08 -3.39 -17.88
CA VAL A 67 -1.29 -2.59 -17.67
C VAL A 67 -0.94 -1.40 -16.79
N ARG A 68 -1.60 -0.27 -16.98
CA ARG A 68 -1.33 0.97 -16.21
C ARG A 68 -1.15 0.70 -14.72
N GLY A 69 -0.02 1.12 -14.16
CA GLY A 69 0.41 0.85 -12.78
C GLY A 69 1.53 -0.19 -12.67
N PHE A 70 1.73 -1.06 -13.66
CA PHE A 70 2.87 -2.00 -13.77
C PHE A 70 3.11 -2.82 -12.48
N GLY A 71 2.06 -3.38 -11.89
CA GLY A 71 2.14 -4.14 -10.64
C GLY A 71 1.90 -3.31 -9.37
N ALA A 72 2.10 -1.98 -9.40
CA ALA A 72 1.86 -1.13 -8.24
C ALA A 72 0.42 -1.22 -7.73
N THR A 73 -0.57 -1.38 -8.60
CA THR A 73 -1.97 -1.49 -8.20
C THR A 73 -2.26 -2.74 -7.36
N GLN A 74 -1.67 -3.88 -7.70
CA GLN A 74 -1.82 -5.13 -6.98
C GLN A 74 -1.13 -5.07 -5.62
N THR A 75 0.11 -4.56 -5.58
CA THR A 75 0.86 -4.44 -4.33
C THR A 75 0.31 -3.36 -3.42
N THR A 76 -0.18 -2.24 -3.97
CA THR A 76 -0.89 -1.22 -3.16
C THR A 76 -2.14 -1.81 -2.51
N TYR A 77 -2.96 -2.56 -3.25
CA TYR A 77 -4.12 -3.23 -2.67
C TYR A 77 -3.72 -4.17 -1.54
N ALA A 78 -2.71 -5.01 -1.75
CA ALA A 78 -2.25 -5.97 -0.76
C ALA A 78 -1.67 -5.27 0.49
N CYS A 79 -0.83 -4.26 0.30
CA CYS A 79 -0.26 -3.46 1.38
C CYS A 79 -1.35 -2.77 2.22
N GLU A 80 -2.27 -2.08 1.58
CA GLU A 80 -3.31 -1.32 2.26
C GLU A 80 -4.31 -2.23 3.00
N ARG A 81 -4.61 -3.39 2.41
CA ARG A 81 -5.38 -4.41 3.08
C ARG A 81 -4.66 -4.97 4.31
N HIS A 82 -3.34 -5.17 4.21
CA HIS A 82 -2.50 -5.60 5.31
C HIS A 82 -2.45 -4.55 6.43
N MET A 83 -2.35 -3.27 6.09
CA MET A 83 -2.43 -2.16 7.05
C MET A 83 -3.75 -2.18 7.83
N ASP A 84 -4.86 -2.46 7.18
CA ASP A 84 -6.17 -2.59 7.86
C ASP A 84 -6.21 -3.79 8.83
N LEU A 85 -5.58 -4.91 8.47
CA LEU A 85 -5.47 -6.07 9.36
C LEU A 85 -4.64 -5.76 10.60
N ILE A 86 -3.51 -5.06 10.43
CA ILE A 86 -2.67 -4.60 11.56
C ILE A 86 -3.46 -3.66 12.46
N ALA A 87 -4.14 -2.66 11.89
CA ALA A 87 -4.94 -1.71 12.64
C ALA A 87 -6.03 -2.40 13.48
N ARG A 88 -6.71 -3.39 12.89
CA ARG A 88 -7.71 -4.21 13.60
C ARG A 88 -7.08 -5.00 14.76
N ARG A 89 -5.93 -5.61 14.52
CA ARG A 89 -5.25 -6.42 15.54
C ARG A 89 -4.75 -5.59 16.72
N LEU A 90 -4.35 -4.34 16.47
CA LEU A 90 -3.94 -3.38 17.47
C LEU A 90 -5.12 -2.61 18.11
N ASN A 91 -6.34 -2.85 17.63
CA ASN A 91 -7.53 -2.05 17.98
C ASN A 91 -7.30 -0.53 17.77
N MET A 92 -6.57 -0.19 16.71
CA MET A 92 -6.19 1.17 16.34
C MET A 92 -7.03 1.68 15.18
N ASP A 93 -7.27 2.98 15.10
CA ASP A 93 -7.88 3.59 13.92
C ASP A 93 -6.96 3.40 12.69
N PRO A 94 -7.47 2.90 11.54
CA PRO A 94 -6.64 2.66 10.36
C PRO A 94 -6.01 3.93 9.78
N LEU A 95 -6.62 5.09 9.96
CA LEU A 95 -6.03 6.37 9.57
C LEU A 95 -4.86 6.72 10.48
N GLU A 96 -5.03 6.53 11.79
CA GLU A 96 -3.98 6.80 12.77
C GLU A 96 -2.75 5.91 12.56
N LEU A 97 -2.95 4.62 12.28
CA LEU A 97 -1.85 3.71 11.95
C LEU A 97 -1.05 4.21 10.73
N ARG A 98 -1.74 4.67 9.69
CA ARG A 98 -1.11 5.21 8.47
C ARG A 98 -0.36 6.52 8.74
N ARG A 99 -0.93 7.43 9.52
CA ARG A 99 -0.28 8.70 9.91
C ARG A 99 1.03 8.46 10.66
N ARG A 100 1.05 7.54 11.60
CA ARG A 100 2.24 7.19 12.39
C ARG A 100 3.39 6.69 11.53
N ASN A 101 3.06 5.96 10.48
CA ASN A 101 4.03 5.32 9.62
C ASN A 101 4.24 6.04 8.27
N ALA A 102 3.57 7.14 8.01
CA ALA A 102 3.69 7.85 6.73
C ALA A 102 5.13 8.31 6.48
N MET A 103 5.61 8.12 5.25
CA MET A 103 6.88 8.67 4.80
C MET A 103 6.89 10.19 4.91
N LYS A 104 8.01 10.74 5.37
CA LYS A 104 8.21 12.19 5.50
C LYS A 104 9.00 12.72 4.33
N THR A 105 8.79 13.98 3.99
CA THR A 105 9.59 14.70 3.00
C THR A 105 11.07 14.68 3.39
N GLY A 106 11.94 14.46 2.40
CA GLY A 106 13.38 14.35 2.60
C GLY A 106 13.87 12.98 3.09
N ALA A 107 12.95 12.10 3.54
CA ALA A 107 13.33 10.74 3.88
C ALA A 107 13.62 9.92 2.60
N PRO A 108 14.55 8.97 2.64
CA PRO A 108 14.76 8.06 1.53
C PRO A 108 13.53 7.16 1.35
N SER A 109 13.15 6.92 0.10
CA SER A 109 12.21 5.88 -0.28
C SER A 109 12.84 4.49 -0.11
N HIS A 110 12.06 3.43 -0.31
CA HIS A 110 12.59 2.06 -0.30
C HIS A 110 13.54 1.76 -1.47
N SER A 111 13.59 2.62 -2.51
CA SER A 111 14.58 2.57 -3.60
C SER A 111 15.83 3.41 -3.33
N GLY A 112 15.88 4.14 -2.21
CA GLY A 112 16.97 5.04 -1.87
C GLY A 112 16.77 6.48 -2.34
N ASP A 113 15.84 6.73 -3.25
CA ASP A 113 15.59 8.09 -3.76
C ASP A 113 14.91 8.96 -2.70
N PRO A 114 15.25 10.25 -2.59
CA PRO A 114 14.61 11.14 -1.63
C PRO A 114 13.15 11.40 -2.00
N ILE A 115 12.28 11.38 -1.01
CA ILE A 115 10.88 11.80 -1.17
C ILE A 115 10.84 13.33 -1.26
N THR A 116 10.57 13.86 -2.43
CA THR A 116 10.59 15.31 -2.68
C THR A 116 9.27 16.01 -2.39
N SER A 117 8.15 15.27 -2.29
CA SER A 117 6.82 15.84 -2.05
C SER A 117 6.28 15.53 -0.65
N ARG A 118 5.61 16.50 -0.03
CA ARG A 118 5.02 16.40 1.33
C ARG A 118 3.65 15.74 1.39
N VAL A 119 3.26 15.03 0.36
CA VAL A 119 1.85 14.95 -0.01
C VAL A 119 1.04 13.94 0.78
N LEU A 120 1.66 12.86 1.35
CA LEU A 120 0.85 11.77 1.91
C LEU A 120 0.05 12.20 3.14
N ALA A 121 0.70 12.75 4.15
CA ALA A 121 0.01 13.15 5.40
C ALA A 121 -1.02 14.25 5.14
N GLU A 122 -0.65 15.28 4.37
CA GLU A 122 -1.53 16.38 4.02
C GLU A 122 -2.72 15.91 3.16
N THR A 123 -2.47 15.01 2.21
CA THR A 123 -3.54 14.44 1.37
C THR A 123 -4.51 13.60 2.19
N MET A 124 -4.00 12.77 3.11
CA MET A 124 -4.84 12.03 4.03
C MET A 124 -5.69 12.96 4.89
N ASP A 125 -5.10 14.04 5.43
CA ASP A 125 -5.82 14.99 6.27
C ASP A 125 -6.90 15.75 5.51
N LYS A 126 -6.63 16.16 4.28
CA LYS A 126 -7.62 16.81 3.43
C LYS A 126 -8.75 15.87 3.04
N ALA A 127 -8.41 14.67 2.60
CA ALA A 127 -9.40 13.67 2.18
C ALA A 127 -10.31 13.25 3.33
N THR A 128 -9.73 12.97 4.50
CA THR A 128 -10.49 12.51 5.66
C THR A 128 -11.37 13.61 6.26
N ARG A 129 -10.93 14.87 6.22
CA ARG A 129 -11.80 16.01 6.57
C ARG A 129 -12.97 16.16 5.59
N ALA A 130 -12.71 16.05 4.29
CA ALA A 130 -13.74 16.21 3.27
C ALA A 130 -14.85 15.17 3.37
N VAL A 131 -14.54 13.93 3.80
CA VAL A 131 -15.55 12.86 3.98
C VAL A 131 -16.13 12.81 5.40
N GLY A 132 -15.72 13.69 6.31
CA GLY A 132 -16.17 13.67 7.70
C GLY A 132 -15.74 12.40 8.45
N TRP A 133 -14.49 12.00 8.33
CA TRP A 133 -13.96 10.73 8.88
C TRP A 133 -14.36 10.51 10.34
N ASP A 134 -14.30 11.53 11.17
CA ASP A 134 -14.58 11.43 12.61
C ASP A 134 -16.07 11.33 12.91
N THR A 135 -16.92 11.80 12.00
CA THR A 135 -18.40 11.80 12.16
C THR A 135 -19.06 10.56 11.59
N ILE A 136 -18.44 9.89 10.61
CA ILE A 136 -18.94 8.66 10.03
C ILE A 136 -18.61 7.49 10.95
N GLY A 137 -19.59 6.99 11.68
CA GLY A 137 -19.43 5.82 12.54
C GLY A 137 -19.12 4.55 11.75
N ARG A 138 -18.22 3.71 12.27
CA ARG A 138 -17.98 2.38 11.71
C ARG A 138 -19.26 1.54 11.81
N GLY A 139 -19.73 1.03 10.68
CA GLY A 139 -20.81 0.05 10.65
C GLY A 139 -22.17 0.57 11.08
N LYS A 140 -22.40 1.90 11.11
CA LYS A 140 -23.72 2.43 11.39
C LYS A 140 -24.73 1.96 10.34
N LYS A 141 -25.87 1.47 10.81
CA LYS A 141 -27.02 1.21 9.94
C LYS A 141 -27.51 2.56 9.37
N SER A 142 -27.77 2.60 8.08
CA SER A 142 -28.52 3.73 7.52
C SER A 142 -29.88 3.82 8.20
N PRO A 143 -30.44 5.01 8.39
CA PRO A 143 -31.84 5.16 8.84
C PRO A 143 -32.85 4.35 8.01
N CYS A 144 -32.52 4.05 6.77
CA CYS A 144 -33.34 3.25 5.84
C CYS A 144 -33.19 1.73 5.98
N GLY A 145 -32.71 1.20 7.10
CA GLY A 145 -32.75 -0.22 7.53
C GLY A 145 -31.94 -1.24 6.69
N THR A 146 -31.94 -1.18 5.38
CA THR A 146 -31.31 -2.15 4.48
C THR A 146 -29.88 -1.76 4.05
N LYS A 147 -29.53 -0.47 4.10
CA LYS A 147 -28.22 0.02 3.71
C LYS A 147 -27.23 -0.04 4.88
N ARG A 148 -25.98 -0.34 4.57
CA ARG A 148 -24.87 -0.24 5.52
C ARG A 148 -23.92 0.84 5.03
N GLN A 149 -23.42 1.64 5.95
CA GLN A 149 -22.42 2.66 5.66
C GLN A 149 -21.07 2.20 6.22
N GLY A 150 -20.03 2.35 5.41
CA GLY A 150 -18.66 2.05 5.81
C GLY A 150 -17.73 3.18 5.40
N ARG A 151 -16.59 3.24 6.06
CA ARG A 151 -15.50 4.14 5.69
C ARG A 151 -14.21 3.33 5.52
N GLY A 152 -13.36 3.76 4.61
CA GLY A 152 -12.04 3.17 4.37
C GLY A 152 -11.06 4.25 3.94
N VAL A 153 -9.79 4.03 4.23
CA VAL A 153 -8.70 4.88 3.81
C VAL A 153 -7.58 4.00 3.25
N ALA A 154 -7.00 4.44 2.15
CA ALA A 154 -5.85 3.79 1.52
C ALA A 154 -4.89 4.85 1.00
N GLY A 155 -3.59 4.58 1.10
CA GLY A 155 -2.53 5.39 0.53
C GLY A 155 -1.92 4.69 -0.68
N GLY A 156 -1.43 5.46 -1.64
CA GLY A 156 -0.71 4.91 -2.79
C GLY A 156 0.56 5.68 -3.06
N LEU A 157 1.62 4.96 -3.38
CA LEU A 157 2.86 5.51 -3.90
C LEU A 157 3.04 5.02 -5.33
N ASN A 158 3.36 5.92 -6.22
CA ASN A 158 3.75 5.56 -7.57
C ASN A 158 5.01 6.32 -7.94
N VAL A 159 6.08 5.60 -8.19
CA VAL A 159 7.31 6.19 -8.72
C VAL A 159 7.07 6.47 -10.21
N ALA A 160 7.14 7.73 -10.60
CA ALA A 160 7.30 8.08 -12.00
C ALA A 160 8.65 7.51 -12.44
N SER A 161 8.64 6.48 -13.30
CA SER A 161 9.90 6.03 -13.89
C SER A 161 10.42 7.15 -14.79
N SER A 162 11.43 7.86 -14.36
CA SER A 162 12.38 8.38 -15.31
C SER A 162 12.93 7.16 -16.04
N SER A 163 12.81 7.12 -17.35
CA SER A 163 13.56 6.17 -18.16
C SER A 163 14.99 6.18 -17.64
N ALA A 164 15.45 5.06 -17.11
CA ALA A 164 16.85 4.91 -16.82
C ALA A 164 17.58 5.12 -18.15
N SER A 165 18.12 6.31 -18.32
CA SER A 165 19.12 6.53 -19.36
C SER A 165 20.30 5.64 -18.96
N SER A 166 20.45 4.53 -19.62
CA SER A 166 21.70 3.77 -19.61
C SER A 166 22.83 4.75 -19.93
N ARG A 167 23.65 5.02 -18.94
CA ARG A 167 25.01 5.50 -19.16
C ARG A 167 25.93 4.32 -19.08
#